data_d7f355f681aac18c668a11f7bcd56d5d
#
_entry.id   d7f355f681aac18c668a11f7bcd56d5d
#
_cell.length_a   1.000
_cell.length_b   1.000
_cell.length_c   1.000
_cell.angle_alpha   90.00
_cell.angle_beta   90.00
_cell.angle_gamma   90.00
#
_symmetry.space_group_name_H-M   'P 1'
#
loop_
_entity.id
_entity.type
_entity.pdbx_description
1 polymer ?
#
loop_
_entity_poly.entity_id
_entity_poly.type
_entity_poly.pdbx_seq_one_letter_code
_entity_poly.pdbx_strand_id
1 'polypeptide(L)'
;MEKMVKNFWQQWSEVHVALEKDTEWLGKNGWTMPLWADPRMVSKLRNASGDIDKAFVNWYTRDANKRLRELWKRLLKSKGLYPWRTIIGQTIDSYLDRRYAVVVPCLLIVIEGAVAHGADDLRVLVTNPKRSADRKCMQTEAGMRRLIWISIQSFIKPIFGTASFAKTCPIKLNRHWVLHGRDIKTWGLRRESVRLFHALDTISTTVDRKR
;
A
#
# COMPACT_ATOMS: atom_id res chain seq x y z
N MET A 1 42.06 7.14 6.51
CA MET A 1 40.80 7.84 6.15
C MET A 1 40.01 7.03 5.09
N GLU A 2 40.58 6.67 3.96
CA GLU A 2 39.88 5.90 2.90
C GLU A 2 39.25 4.60 3.34
N LYS A 3 39.96 3.77 4.15
CA LYS A 3 39.42 2.50 4.67
C LYS A 3 38.18 2.69 5.54
N MET A 4 38.14 3.77 6.32
CA MET A 4 37.01 4.10 7.19
C MET A 4 35.80 4.57 6.38
N VAL A 5 36.02 5.39 5.35
CA VAL A 5 35.00 5.84 4.42
C VAL A 5 34.42 4.66 3.63
N LYS A 6 35.27 3.76 3.12
CA LYS A 6 34.84 2.56 2.42
C LYS A 6 33.99 1.63 3.30
N ASN A 7 34.39 1.41 4.56
CA ASN A 7 33.61 0.62 5.52
C ASN A 7 32.24 1.28 5.82
N PHE A 8 32.20 2.62 5.96
CA PHE A 8 30.95 3.34 6.16
C PHE A 8 29.99 3.15 5.00
N TRP A 9 30.44 3.32 3.76
CA TRP A 9 29.59 3.12 2.58
C TRP A 9 29.12 1.69 2.41
N GLN A 10 29.95 0.72 2.77
CA GLN A 10 29.58 -0.69 2.74
C GLN A 10 28.47 -0.98 3.77
N GLN A 11 28.62 -0.56 5.02
CA GLN A 11 27.61 -0.72 6.06
C GLN A 11 26.31 0.00 5.71
N TRP A 12 26.40 1.22 5.15
CA TRP A 12 25.24 1.96 4.67
C TRP A 12 24.49 1.21 3.57
N SER A 13 25.20 0.64 2.62
CA SER A 13 24.62 -0.17 1.55
C SER A 13 23.91 -1.42 2.10
N GLU A 14 24.52 -2.12 3.04
CA GLU A 14 23.93 -3.31 3.67
C GLU A 14 22.63 -2.99 4.43
N VAL A 15 22.61 -1.89 5.17
CA VAL A 15 21.41 -1.40 5.86
C VAL A 15 20.30 -1.07 4.86
N HIS A 16 20.61 -0.39 3.75
CA HIS A 16 19.62 -0.07 2.72
C HIS A 16 19.02 -1.32 2.08
N VAL A 17 19.85 -2.30 1.72
CA VAL A 17 19.40 -3.57 1.14
C VAL A 17 18.49 -4.33 2.12
N ALA A 18 18.81 -4.33 3.41
CA ALA A 18 17.96 -4.93 4.43
C ALA A 18 16.59 -4.24 4.54
N LEU A 19 16.57 -2.90 4.56
CA LEU A 19 15.33 -2.12 4.60
C LEU A 19 14.46 -2.31 3.35
N GLU A 20 15.06 -2.45 2.17
CA GLU A 20 14.33 -2.76 0.94
C GLU A 20 13.65 -4.13 1.02
N LYS A 21 14.35 -5.16 1.51
CA LYS A 21 13.79 -6.50 1.73
C LYS A 21 12.65 -6.51 2.74
N ASP A 22 12.79 -5.76 3.83
CA ASP A 22 11.75 -5.63 4.85
C ASP A 22 10.52 -4.91 4.29
N THR A 23 10.74 -3.88 3.51
CA THR A 23 9.67 -3.10 2.87
C THR A 23 8.96 -3.90 1.77
N GLU A 24 9.69 -4.70 1.00
CA GLU A 24 9.12 -5.65 0.05
C GLU A 24 8.26 -6.71 0.76
N TRP A 25 8.76 -7.25 1.87
CA TRP A 25 8.00 -8.18 2.71
C TRP A 25 6.70 -7.55 3.22
N LEU A 26 6.75 -6.29 3.67
CA LEU A 26 5.57 -5.54 4.11
C LEU A 26 4.51 -5.48 2.99
N GLY A 27 4.92 -5.09 1.77
CA GLY A 27 4.06 -5.03 0.59
C GLY A 27 3.44 -6.39 0.24
N LYS A 28 4.25 -7.45 0.25
CA LYS A 28 3.79 -8.84 0.02
C LYS A 28 2.78 -9.31 1.07
N ASN A 29 2.82 -8.74 2.28
CA ASN A 29 1.83 -9.00 3.33
C ASN A 29 0.62 -8.06 3.29
N GLY A 30 0.51 -7.25 2.25
CA GLY A 30 -0.66 -6.43 1.97
C GLY A 30 -0.65 -5.06 2.65
N TRP A 31 0.49 -4.59 3.16
CA TRP A 31 0.65 -3.28 3.76
C TRP A 31 1.70 -2.46 3.04
N THR A 32 1.46 -1.18 2.85
CA THR A 32 2.45 -0.28 2.26
C THR A 32 3.32 0.36 3.34
N MET A 33 4.44 0.98 2.94
CA MET A 33 5.32 1.67 3.87
C MET A 33 4.62 2.91 4.42
N PRO A 34 4.34 2.98 5.74
CA PRO A 34 3.69 4.15 6.32
C PRO A 34 4.59 5.38 6.22
N LEU A 35 4.01 6.51 5.82
CA LEU A 35 4.76 7.76 5.66
C LEU A 35 5.35 8.33 6.95
N TRP A 36 4.72 7.98 8.06
CA TRP A 36 5.08 8.43 9.40
C TRP A 36 6.00 7.43 10.13
N ALA A 37 6.25 6.25 9.54
CA ALA A 37 7.00 5.22 10.20
C ALA A 37 8.51 5.37 9.99
N ASP A 38 9.27 5.12 11.03
CA ASP A 38 10.69 4.81 10.92
C ASP A 38 10.82 3.45 10.14
N PRO A 39 11.62 3.38 9.07
CA PRO A 39 11.85 2.14 8.36
C PRO A 39 12.26 0.96 9.26
N ARG A 40 12.98 1.22 10.33
CA ARG A 40 13.37 0.22 11.34
C ARG A 40 12.17 -0.42 12.08
N MET A 41 11.00 0.26 12.06
CA MET A 41 9.77 -0.31 12.60
C MET A 41 9.31 -1.50 11.75
N VAL A 42 9.51 -1.46 10.45
CA VAL A 42 9.16 -2.57 9.54
C VAL A 42 10.00 -3.80 9.85
N SER A 43 11.32 -3.60 10.08
CA SER A 43 12.21 -4.69 10.51
C SER A 43 11.76 -5.30 11.84
N LYS A 44 11.36 -4.47 12.80
CA LYS A 44 10.81 -4.94 14.09
C LYS A 44 9.50 -5.73 13.90
N LEU A 45 8.59 -5.26 13.05
CA LEU A 45 7.35 -5.97 12.74
C LEU A 45 7.59 -7.31 12.05
N ARG A 46 8.57 -7.37 11.13
CA ARG A 46 8.95 -8.60 10.45
C ARG A 46 9.55 -9.64 11.40
N ASN A 47 10.37 -9.20 12.33
CA ASN A 47 11.05 -10.06 13.30
C ASN A 47 10.15 -10.44 14.49
N ALA A 48 9.08 -9.70 14.72
CA ALA A 48 8.08 -10.07 15.70
C ALA A 48 7.22 -11.22 15.16
N SER A 49 7.08 -12.31 15.92
CA SER A 49 6.24 -13.47 15.55
C SER A 49 4.72 -13.17 15.58
N GLY A 50 4.34 -11.91 15.55
CA GLY A 50 2.96 -11.44 15.66
C GLY A 50 2.20 -11.33 14.33
N ASP A 51 0.89 -11.29 14.44
CA ASP A 51 -0.01 -11.04 13.31
C ASP A 51 0.07 -9.56 12.89
N ILE A 52 0.69 -9.33 11.74
CA ILE A 52 0.85 -8.00 11.15
C ILE A 52 -0.49 -7.31 10.87
N ASP A 53 -1.50 -8.05 10.45
CA ASP A 53 -2.83 -7.52 10.17
C ASP A 53 -3.46 -6.99 11.45
N LYS A 54 -3.37 -7.76 12.53
CA LYS A 54 -3.85 -7.36 13.85
C LYS A 54 -3.10 -6.13 14.37
N ALA A 55 -1.78 -6.06 14.15
CA ALA A 55 -0.98 -4.92 14.56
C ALA A 55 -1.42 -3.63 13.87
N PHE A 56 -1.57 -3.63 12.54
CA PHE A 56 -2.00 -2.45 11.78
C PHE A 56 -3.45 -2.08 12.05
N VAL A 57 -4.37 -3.04 12.08
CA VAL A 57 -5.77 -2.77 12.38
C VAL A 57 -5.91 -2.15 13.75
N ASN A 58 -5.28 -2.71 14.78
CA ASN A 58 -5.29 -2.16 16.13
C ASN A 58 -4.68 -0.75 16.17
N TRP A 59 -3.57 -0.53 15.47
CA TRP A 59 -2.95 0.80 15.37
C TRP A 59 -3.91 1.86 14.87
N TYR A 60 -4.63 1.58 13.78
CA TYR A 60 -5.55 2.53 13.17
C TYR A 60 -6.86 2.72 13.93
N THR A 61 -7.34 1.66 14.60
CA THR A 61 -8.68 1.65 15.17
C THR A 61 -8.74 1.90 16.67
N ARG A 62 -7.58 2.06 17.32
CA ARG A 62 -7.52 2.53 18.72
C ARG A 62 -8.12 3.92 18.85
N ASP A 63 -8.52 4.26 20.07
CA ASP A 63 -8.99 5.59 20.45
C ASP A 63 -10.13 6.08 19.51
N ALA A 64 -11.19 5.30 19.37
CA ALA A 64 -12.33 5.59 18.50
C ALA A 64 -11.93 5.88 17.04
N ASN A 65 -10.99 5.12 16.49
CA ASN A 65 -10.45 5.29 15.14
C ASN A 65 -9.69 6.61 14.91
N LYS A 66 -9.08 7.21 15.93
CA LYS A 66 -8.42 8.52 15.82
C LYS A 66 -7.46 8.60 14.65
N ARG A 67 -6.53 7.62 14.54
CA ARG A 67 -5.54 7.61 13.45
C ARG A 67 -6.16 7.37 12.08
N LEU A 68 -7.19 6.56 12.01
CA LEU A 68 -7.93 6.33 10.78
C LEU A 68 -8.68 7.61 10.34
N ARG A 69 -9.25 8.37 11.28
CA ARG A 69 -9.87 9.68 10.99
C ARG A 69 -8.86 10.70 10.49
N GLU A 70 -7.65 10.71 11.02
CA GLU A 70 -6.56 11.55 10.52
C GLU A 70 -6.13 11.16 9.09
N LEU A 71 -6.05 9.86 8.81
CA LEU A 71 -5.81 9.33 7.47
C LEU A 71 -6.91 9.78 6.50
N TRP A 72 -8.17 9.64 6.84
CA TRP A 72 -9.29 10.09 5.99
C TRP A 72 -9.25 11.59 5.69
N LYS A 73 -8.88 12.43 6.68
CA LYS A 73 -8.68 13.86 6.46
C LYS A 73 -7.60 14.13 5.41
N ARG A 74 -6.51 13.36 5.40
CA ARG A 74 -5.48 13.49 4.36
C ARG A 74 -6.00 13.08 2.98
N LEU A 75 -6.70 11.94 2.88
CA LEU A 75 -7.30 11.49 1.63
C LEU A 75 -8.24 12.53 1.02
N LEU A 76 -9.13 13.10 1.84
CA LEU A 76 -10.09 14.12 1.39
C LEU A 76 -9.43 15.46 1.00
N LYS A 77 -8.21 15.73 1.47
CA LYS A 77 -7.43 16.94 1.13
C LYS A 77 -6.46 16.71 -0.04
N SER A 78 -6.21 15.46 -0.43
CA SER A 78 -5.29 15.11 -1.50
C SER A 78 -5.79 15.67 -2.84
N LYS A 79 -4.94 16.45 -3.52
CA LYS A 79 -5.24 17.01 -4.84
C LYS A 79 -5.28 15.93 -5.91
N GLY A 80 -4.39 14.95 -5.83
CA GLY A 80 -4.35 13.82 -6.76
C GLY A 80 -5.56 12.89 -6.66
N LEU A 81 -6.28 12.91 -5.53
CA LEU A 81 -7.49 12.14 -5.32
C LEU A 81 -8.79 12.94 -5.52
N TYR A 82 -8.70 14.21 -5.94
CA TYR A 82 -9.85 15.08 -6.12
C TYR A 82 -10.98 14.46 -6.98
N PRO A 83 -10.72 13.78 -8.10
CA PRO A 83 -11.76 13.15 -8.92
C PRO A 83 -12.61 12.11 -8.17
N TRP A 84 -12.03 11.46 -7.15
CA TRP A 84 -12.70 10.41 -6.37
C TRP A 84 -13.17 10.88 -4.99
N ARG A 85 -13.11 12.18 -4.69
CA ARG A 85 -13.39 12.72 -3.35
C ARG A 85 -14.78 12.33 -2.84
N THR A 86 -15.79 12.38 -3.70
CA THR A 86 -17.16 12.00 -3.34
C THR A 86 -17.26 10.52 -2.96
N ILE A 87 -16.72 9.64 -3.79
CA ILE A 87 -16.75 8.19 -3.50
C ILE A 87 -15.92 7.85 -2.26
N ILE A 88 -14.80 8.53 -2.03
CA ILE A 88 -13.99 8.36 -0.81
C ILE A 88 -14.82 8.75 0.42
N GLY A 89 -15.54 9.90 0.39
CA GLY A 89 -16.41 10.34 1.47
C GLY A 89 -17.49 9.30 1.79
N GLN A 90 -18.24 8.87 0.78
CA GLN A 90 -19.28 7.84 0.94
C GLN A 90 -18.72 6.50 1.44
N THR A 91 -17.50 6.18 1.05
CA THR A 91 -16.82 4.97 1.51
C THR A 91 -16.44 5.06 2.99
N ILE A 92 -16.04 6.26 3.46
CA ILE A 92 -15.79 6.53 4.88
C ILE A 92 -17.08 6.36 5.70
N ASP A 93 -18.19 6.94 5.24
CA ASP A 93 -19.49 6.80 5.90
C ASP A 93 -19.92 5.33 5.97
N SER A 94 -19.75 4.59 4.86
CA SER A 94 -20.03 3.16 4.82
C SER A 94 -19.16 2.35 5.79
N TYR A 95 -17.89 2.75 5.98
CA TYR A 95 -17.03 2.12 6.98
C TYR A 95 -17.52 2.38 8.42
N LEU A 96 -17.93 3.61 8.71
CA LEU A 96 -18.47 3.98 10.03
C LEU A 96 -19.76 3.20 10.35
N ASP A 97 -20.58 2.95 9.34
CA ASP A 97 -21.79 2.12 9.43
C ASP A 97 -21.48 0.61 9.38
N ARG A 98 -20.22 0.19 9.42
CA ARG A 98 -19.77 -1.21 9.35
C ARG A 98 -20.15 -1.97 8.07
N ARG A 99 -20.48 -1.24 6.99
CA ARG A 99 -20.81 -1.79 5.67
C ARG A 99 -19.56 -2.13 4.86
N TYR A 100 -18.68 -2.97 5.40
CA TYR A 100 -17.36 -3.25 4.81
C TYR A 100 -17.42 -3.88 3.42
N ALA A 101 -18.50 -4.63 3.12
CA ALA A 101 -18.72 -5.22 1.80
C ALA A 101 -18.87 -4.15 0.68
N VAL A 102 -19.31 -2.94 1.03
CA VAL A 102 -19.35 -1.79 0.10
C VAL A 102 -18.01 -1.07 0.06
N VAL A 103 -17.34 -0.96 1.21
CA VAL A 103 -16.06 -0.24 1.33
C VAL A 103 -14.98 -0.83 0.46
N VAL A 104 -14.81 -2.16 0.49
CA VAL A 104 -13.71 -2.84 -0.20
C VAL A 104 -13.77 -2.66 -1.73
N PRO A 105 -14.88 -2.94 -2.44
CA PRO A 105 -14.98 -2.71 -3.87
C PRO A 105 -14.77 -1.25 -4.26
N CYS A 106 -15.36 -0.30 -3.51
CA CYS A 106 -15.21 1.12 -3.79
C CYS A 106 -13.74 1.57 -3.69
N LEU A 107 -13.02 1.15 -2.64
CA LEU A 107 -11.61 1.50 -2.48
C LEU A 107 -10.73 0.86 -3.57
N LEU A 108 -11.03 -0.37 -4.01
CA LEU A 108 -10.31 -1.00 -5.11
C LEU A 108 -10.47 -0.19 -6.42
N ILE A 109 -11.67 0.29 -6.71
CA ILE A 109 -11.94 1.16 -7.88
C ILE A 109 -11.17 2.48 -7.76
N VAL A 110 -11.19 3.12 -6.58
CA VAL A 110 -10.47 4.37 -6.35
C VAL A 110 -8.96 4.19 -6.49
N ILE A 111 -8.39 3.13 -5.91
CA ILE A 111 -6.96 2.81 -6.02
C ILE A 111 -6.58 2.58 -7.48
N GLU A 112 -7.37 1.80 -8.23
CA GLU A 112 -7.13 1.57 -9.64
C GLU A 112 -7.16 2.86 -10.46
N GLY A 113 -8.17 3.70 -10.23
CA GLY A 113 -8.30 5.01 -10.87
C GLY A 113 -7.14 5.94 -10.54
N ALA A 114 -6.74 6.04 -9.27
CA ALA A 114 -5.62 6.86 -8.82
C ALA A 114 -4.29 6.40 -9.44
N VAL A 115 -4.08 5.08 -9.49
CA VAL A 115 -2.92 4.45 -10.11
C VAL A 115 -2.87 4.72 -11.62
N ALA A 116 -4.02 4.61 -12.31
CA ALA A 116 -4.11 4.85 -13.74
C ALA A 116 -3.98 6.34 -14.12
N HIS A 117 -4.55 7.24 -13.31
CA HIS A 117 -4.60 8.69 -13.59
C HIS A 117 -3.32 9.41 -13.13
N GLY A 118 -2.74 8.99 -12.02
CA GLY A 118 -1.61 9.68 -11.38
C GLY A 118 -0.26 9.42 -12.04
N ALA A 119 -0.15 8.39 -12.85
CA ALA A 119 1.13 8.09 -13.50
C ALA A 119 0.98 7.06 -14.61
N ASP A 120 1.40 7.42 -15.80
CA ASP A 120 1.86 6.44 -16.79
C ASP A 120 2.76 5.38 -16.14
N ASP A 121 3.43 5.76 -15.12
CA ASP A 121 4.35 5.01 -14.28
C ASP A 121 3.71 3.93 -13.40
N LEU A 122 2.55 4.19 -12.73
CA LEU A 122 1.89 3.20 -11.89
C LEU A 122 1.09 2.20 -12.74
N ARG A 123 0.56 2.65 -13.88
CA ARG A 123 -0.06 1.75 -14.87
C ARG A 123 0.95 0.75 -15.42
N VAL A 124 2.18 1.19 -15.65
CA VAL A 124 3.28 0.31 -16.05
C VAL A 124 3.65 -0.66 -14.93
N LEU A 125 3.56 -0.26 -13.64
CA LEU A 125 3.77 -1.16 -12.51
C LEU A 125 2.75 -2.32 -12.47
N VAL A 126 1.48 -2.06 -12.82
CA VAL A 126 0.43 -3.08 -12.86
C VAL A 126 0.56 -3.98 -14.09
N THR A 127 0.88 -3.40 -15.26
CA THR A 127 0.92 -4.14 -16.55
C THR A 127 2.28 -4.77 -16.84
N ASN A 128 3.38 -4.18 -16.36
CA ASN A 128 4.74 -4.69 -16.60
C ASN A 128 5.69 -4.39 -15.44
N PRO A 129 5.51 -5.10 -14.30
CA PRO A 129 6.16 -4.77 -13.03
C PRO A 129 7.70 -4.82 -13.08
N LYS A 130 8.29 -5.71 -13.90
CA LYS A 130 9.76 -5.82 -14.00
C LYS A 130 10.41 -4.60 -14.61
N ARG A 131 9.96 -4.14 -15.79
CA ARG A 131 10.63 -3.07 -16.54
C ARG A 131 10.51 -1.68 -15.87
N SER A 132 9.39 -1.41 -15.25
CA SER A 132 9.15 -0.09 -14.65
C SER A 132 9.76 0.04 -13.27
N ALA A 133 9.71 -1.02 -12.47
CA ALA A 133 10.35 -1.06 -11.16
C ALA A 133 11.86 -0.91 -11.27
N ASP A 134 12.47 -1.67 -12.18
CA ASP A 134 13.92 -1.60 -12.41
C ASP A 134 14.33 -0.18 -12.82
N ARG A 135 13.60 0.43 -13.76
CA ARG A 135 13.91 1.79 -14.23
C ARG A 135 13.75 2.84 -13.14
N LYS A 136 12.70 2.77 -12.31
CA LYS A 136 12.46 3.77 -11.25
C LYS A 136 13.22 3.50 -9.96
N CYS A 137 13.46 2.25 -9.61
CA CYS A 137 14.40 1.92 -8.56
C CYS A 137 15.82 2.41 -8.90
N MET A 138 16.23 2.35 -10.18
CA MET A 138 17.51 2.90 -10.62
C MET A 138 17.51 4.46 -10.69
N GLN A 139 16.37 5.08 -10.99
CA GLN A 139 16.25 6.55 -11.10
C GLN A 139 15.89 7.24 -9.79
N THR A 140 15.42 6.48 -8.77
CA THR A 140 15.10 7.06 -7.48
C THR A 140 16.31 6.93 -6.58
N GLU A 141 16.86 8.08 -6.14
CA GLU A 141 17.91 8.11 -5.13
C GLU A 141 17.55 7.25 -3.92
N ALA A 142 18.55 6.58 -3.35
CA ALA A 142 18.38 5.78 -2.15
C ALA A 142 17.71 6.61 -1.05
N GLY A 143 16.67 6.07 -0.41
CA GLY A 143 15.98 6.76 0.67
C GLY A 143 14.52 6.34 0.81
N MET A 144 13.78 7.09 1.64
CA MET A 144 12.38 6.82 1.99
C MET A 144 11.47 6.66 0.76
N ARG A 145 11.68 7.46 -0.28
CA ARG A 145 10.89 7.35 -1.52
C ARG A 145 11.01 5.98 -2.17
N ARG A 146 12.22 5.45 -2.23
CA ARG A 146 12.47 4.12 -2.80
C ARG A 146 11.75 3.03 -2.00
N LEU A 147 11.83 3.11 -0.68
CA LEU A 147 11.12 2.18 0.21
C LEU A 147 9.60 2.24 0.01
N ILE A 148 9.03 3.44 -0.10
CA ILE A 148 7.60 3.63 -0.40
C ILE A 148 7.24 2.95 -1.72
N TRP A 149 8.01 3.17 -2.79
CA TRP A 149 7.75 2.58 -4.10
C TRP A 149 7.84 1.06 -4.09
N ILE A 150 8.85 0.48 -3.41
CA ILE A 150 9.00 -0.97 -3.25
C ILE A 150 7.76 -1.55 -2.55
N SER A 151 7.28 -0.89 -1.50
CA SER A 151 6.09 -1.37 -0.77
C SER A 151 4.82 -1.30 -1.62
N ILE A 152 4.59 -0.19 -2.33
CA ILE A 152 3.43 -0.03 -3.23
C ILE A 152 3.46 -1.10 -4.32
N GLN A 153 4.58 -1.31 -4.97
CA GLN A 153 4.73 -2.31 -6.02
C GLN A 153 4.42 -3.71 -5.52
N SER A 154 4.99 -4.08 -4.37
CA SER A 154 4.80 -5.40 -3.77
C SER A 154 3.38 -5.61 -3.27
N PHE A 155 2.68 -4.54 -2.87
CA PHE A 155 1.27 -4.53 -2.51
C PHE A 155 0.35 -4.67 -3.74
N ILE A 156 0.60 -3.90 -4.80
CA ILE A 156 -0.26 -3.86 -5.99
C ILE A 156 -0.25 -5.19 -6.75
N LYS A 157 0.92 -5.82 -6.85
CA LYS A 157 1.10 -7.05 -7.64
C LYS A 157 0.10 -8.17 -7.30
N PRO A 158 -0.08 -8.60 -6.04
CA PRO A 158 -1.04 -9.64 -5.69
C PRO A 158 -2.49 -9.19 -5.77
N ILE A 159 -2.79 -7.93 -5.47
CA ILE A 159 -4.16 -7.41 -5.41
C ILE A 159 -4.71 -7.13 -6.80
N PHE A 160 -3.91 -6.57 -7.69
CA PHE A 160 -4.30 -6.19 -9.05
C PHE A 160 -3.79 -7.15 -10.13
N GLY A 161 -3.10 -8.21 -9.73
CA GLY A 161 -2.68 -9.28 -10.65
C GLY A 161 -3.89 -10.03 -11.23
N THR A 162 -3.79 -10.42 -12.49
CA THR A 162 -4.79 -11.31 -13.10
C THR A 162 -4.79 -12.66 -12.39
N ALA A 163 -5.96 -13.12 -12.00
CA ALA A 163 -6.16 -14.43 -11.41
C ALA A 163 -7.19 -15.19 -12.23
N SER A 164 -6.87 -16.43 -12.64
CA SER A 164 -7.78 -17.28 -13.38
C SER A 164 -8.91 -17.79 -12.49
N PHE A 165 -10.15 -17.66 -12.93
CA PHE A 165 -11.30 -18.23 -12.25
C PHE A 165 -11.37 -19.77 -12.31
N ALA A 166 -10.56 -20.39 -13.14
CA ALA A 166 -10.40 -21.86 -13.17
C ALA A 166 -9.56 -22.39 -11.99
N LYS A 167 -8.92 -21.50 -11.23
CA LYS A 167 -8.13 -21.85 -10.05
C LYS A 167 -8.91 -21.56 -8.75
N THR A 168 -8.37 -22.04 -7.65
CA THR A 168 -8.90 -21.74 -6.31
C THR A 168 -8.83 -20.24 -6.03
N CYS A 169 -9.84 -19.71 -5.33
CA CYS A 169 -9.86 -18.31 -4.88
C CYS A 169 -8.58 -17.99 -4.11
N PRO A 170 -7.88 -16.89 -4.43
CA PRO A 170 -6.71 -16.46 -3.68
C PRO A 170 -7.03 -16.29 -2.19
N ILE A 171 -6.09 -16.69 -1.32
CA ILE A 171 -6.24 -16.50 0.14
C ILE A 171 -6.23 -15.01 0.50
N LYS A 172 -5.47 -14.21 -0.27
CA LYS A 172 -5.38 -12.74 -0.10
C LYS A 172 -6.37 -12.04 -1.02
N LEU A 173 -6.82 -10.85 -0.60
CA LEU A 173 -7.67 -9.99 -1.39
C LEU A 173 -7.14 -9.84 -2.82
N ASN A 174 -7.99 -10.12 -3.79
CA ASN A 174 -7.67 -9.94 -5.21
C ASN A 174 -8.80 -9.18 -5.89
N ARG A 175 -8.47 -8.06 -6.52
CA ARG A 175 -9.42 -7.15 -7.17
C ARG A 175 -10.28 -7.86 -8.21
N HIS A 176 -9.68 -8.71 -9.03
CA HIS A 176 -10.40 -9.41 -10.10
C HIS A 176 -11.49 -10.33 -9.53
N TRP A 177 -11.21 -11.06 -8.47
CA TRP A 177 -12.18 -11.92 -7.81
C TRP A 177 -13.28 -11.12 -7.09
N VAL A 178 -12.91 -10.03 -6.42
CA VAL A 178 -13.87 -9.16 -5.71
C VAL A 178 -14.84 -8.50 -6.70
N LEU A 179 -14.33 -7.81 -7.73
CA LEU A 179 -15.17 -7.04 -8.65
C LEU A 179 -16.02 -7.91 -9.56
N HIS A 180 -15.68 -9.19 -9.74
CA HIS A 180 -16.50 -10.17 -10.43
C HIS A 180 -17.42 -10.98 -9.50
N GLY A 181 -17.51 -10.60 -8.22
CA GLY A 181 -18.40 -11.22 -7.24
C GLY A 181 -18.04 -12.66 -6.87
N ARG A 182 -16.79 -13.08 -7.13
CA ARG A 182 -16.33 -14.46 -6.89
C ARG A 182 -15.58 -14.66 -5.58
N ASP A 183 -15.14 -13.58 -4.95
CA ASP A 183 -14.57 -13.61 -3.61
C ASP A 183 -15.64 -13.20 -2.59
N ILE A 184 -16.29 -14.18 -1.96
CA ILE A 184 -17.33 -13.97 -0.95
C ILE A 184 -16.79 -14.01 0.48
N LYS A 185 -15.48 -14.25 0.66
CA LYS A 185 -14.88 -14.49 1.99
C LYS A 185 -14.14 -13.29 2.55
N THR A 186 -13.44 -12.51 1.69
CA THR A 186 -12.51 -11.49 2.17
C THR A 186 -13.03 -10.06 2.05
N TRP A 187 -13.90 -9.77 1.11
CA TRP A 187 -14.35 -8.40 0.82
C TRP A 187 -15.15 -7.74 1.94
N GLY A 188 -15.86 -8.51 2.78
CA GLY A 188 -16.64 -7.98 3.89
C GLY A 188 -15.85 -7.76 5.18
N LEU A 189 -14.53 -7.87 5.18
CA LEU A 189 -13.71 -7.78 6.37
C LEU A 189 -13.27 -6.35 6.68
N ARG A 190 -13.47 -5.91 7.94
CA ARG A 190 -12.95 -4.64 8.45
C ARG A 190 -11.45 -4.47 8.17
N ARG A 191 -10.68 -5.54 8.31
CA ARG A 191 -9.25 -5.59 8.04
C ARG A 191 -8.91 -5.12 6.63
N GLU A 192 -9.63 -5.62 5.62
CA GLU A 192 -9.39 -5.27 4.22
C GLU A 192 -9.73 -3.81 3.94
N SER A 193 -10.78 -3.28 4.56
CA SER A 193 -11.13 -1.86 4.49
C SER A 193 -10.00 -0.97 5.04
N VAL A 194 -9.46 -1.29 6.21
CA VAL A 194 -8.35 -0.52 6.82
C VAL A 194 -7.09 -0.61 5.96
N ARG A 195 -6.78 -1.80 5.43
CA ARG A 195 -5.66 -2.05 4.54
C ARG A 195 -5.72 -1.18 3.28
N LEU A 196 -6.87 -1.13 2.63
CA LEU A 196 -7.06 -0.35 1.40
C LEU A 196 -7.04 1.15 1.66
N PHE A 197 -7.63 1.64 2.76
CA PHE A 197 -7.48 3.05 3.16
C PHE A 197 -6.02 3.42 3.39
N HIS A 198 -5.27 2.57 4.10
CA HIS A 198 -3.84 2.76 4.32
C HIS A 198 -3.04 2.80 3.00
N ALA A 199 -3.30 1.86 2.09
CA ALA A 199 -2.64 1.82 0.80
C ALA A 199 -2.96 3.08 -0.03
N LEU A 200 -4.22 3.52 -0.04
CA LEU A 200 -4.63 4.74 -0.74
C LEU A 200 -3.95 6.00 -0.15
N ASP A 201 -3.76 6.09 1.18
CA ASP A 201 -3.03 7.19 1.82
C ASP A 201 -1.56 7.21 1.35
N THR A 202 -0.91 6.06 1.28
CA THR A 202 0.46 5.95 0.74
C THR A 202 0.53 6.34 -0.74
N ILE A 203 -0.39 5.85 -1.56
CA ILE A 203 -0.46 6.15 -3.00
C ILE A 203 -0.71 7.65 -3.22
N SER A 204 -1.59 8.28 -2.43
CA SER A 204 -1.93 9.71 -2.56
C SER A 204 -0.68 10.60 -2.52
N THR A 205 0.31 10.26 -1.71
CA THR A 205 1.55 11.03 -1.60
C THR A 205 2.45 10.95 -2.82
N THR A 206 2.25 9.94 -3.66
CA THR A 206 2.99 9.80 -4.92
C THR A 206 2.31 10.55 -6.06
N VAL A 207 0.98 10.67 -6.04
CA VAL A 207 0.21 11.36 -7.08
C VAL A 207 0.07 12.88 -6.82
N ASP A 208 0.10 13.33 -5.56
CA ASP A 208 0.05 14.76 -5.21
C ASP A 208 1.28 15.56 -5.64
N ARG A 209 2.41 14.90 -5.90
CA ARG A 209 3.70 15.55 -6.18
C ARG A 209 4.02 15.78 -7.67
N LYS A 210 3.08 15.53 -8.56
CA LYS A 210 3.26 15.71 -10.01
C LYS A 210 2.89 17.13 -10.51
N ARG A 211 3.30 18.16 -9.76
CA ARG A 211 3.30 19.56 -10.27
C ARG A 211 4.68 20.16 -10.16
#